data_0462e6525ee782f0c0567fe7db95510b
#
_entry.id   0462e6525ee782f0c0567fe7db95510b
#
_cell.length_a   1.000
_cell.length_b   1.000
_cell.length_c   1.000
_cell.angle_alpha   90.00
_cell.angle_beta   90.00
_cell.angle_gamma   90.00
#
_symmetry.space_group_name_H-M   'P 1'
#
loop_
_entity.id
_entity.type
_entity.pdbx_description
1 polymer ?
#
loop_
_entity_poly.entity_id
_entity_poly.type
_entity_poly.pdbx_seq_one_letter_code
_entity_poly.pdbx_strand_id
1 'polypeptide(L)'
;MTKQDRTGYKPPHKKAGASNVGFALSRDEVATRLDNIWQAHLEGNEIASHGCGHFDGTTWSTADWKKEIGEFRRIVADAYRNNGIGGEPEGWRALALTGINGFRAPYLAAGKPVQDVLKATGFRYQASSVTRGPELPQMTDRLASFGLPLVPEGPSQRPVVAMDYNLYVRHSKAVEAPQKAAEFEARAYKAFRTAFDKQYAGGRIPLQLGFHFVLMNDGAYWRALERLVSEVCTKPDVKCTTYGAYLDQLQNTGSNTAHNRS
;
A
#
# COMPACT_ATOMS: atom_id res chain seq x y z
N MET A 1 -12.00 -10.60 -10.36
CA MET A 1 -12.27 -11.61 -11.41
C MET A 1 -12.70 -12.90 -10.74
N THR A 2 -13.72 -13.56 -11.27
CA THR A 2 -14.06 -14.93 -10.89
C THR A 2 -13.05 -15.91 -11.48
N LYS A 3 -13.07 -17.17 -11.02
CA LYS A 3 -12.16 -18.21 -11.52
C LYS A 3 -12.29 -18.45 -13.04
N GLN A 4 -13.45 -18.13 -13.63
CA GLN A 4 -13.73 -18.31 -15.05
C GLN A 4 -13.11 -17.22 -15.94
N ASP A 5 -12.87 -16.01 -15.41
CA ASP A 5 -12.39 -14.85 -16.17
C ASP A 5 -10.86 -14.72 -16.19
N ARG A 6 -10.14 -15.69 -15.69
CA ARG A 6 -8.68 -15.68 -15.51
C ARG A 6 -7.88 -15.63 -16.82
N THR A 7 -8.45 -16.15 -17.90
CA THR A 7 -7.70 -16.36 -19.15
C THR A 7 -7.29 -15.06 -19.83
N GLY A 8 -7.94 -13.96 -19.50
CA GLY A 8 -7.59 -12.63 -20.03
C GLY A 8 -6.32 -12.01 -19.46
N TYR A 9 -5.75 -12.57 -18.37
CA TYR A 9 -4.50 -12.10 -17.78
C TYR A 9 -3.40 -13.16 -17.93
N LYS A 10 -2.29 -12.78 -18.52
CA LYS A 10 -1.10 -13.63 -18.63
C LYS A 10 0.08 -12.92 -17.96
N PRO A 11 0.40 -13.29 -16.71
CA PRO A 11 1.53 -12.69 -16.01
C PRO A 11 2.88 -13.05 -16.68
N PRO A 12 3.91 -12.24 -16.43
CA PRO A 12 5.26 -12.58 -16.89
C PRO A 12 5.69 -13.96 -16.38
N HIS A 13 6.29 -14.75 -17.26
CA HIS A 13 6.85 -16.08 -16.96
C HIS A 13 5.89 -17.10 -16.33
N LYS A 14 4.57 -16.88 -16.43
CA LYS A 14 3.54 -17.77 -15.87
C LYS A 14 2.49 -18.13 -16.92
N LYS A 15 1.70 -19.15 -16.61
CA LYS A 15 0.54 -19.53 -17.44
C LYS A 15 -0.54 -18.45 -17.37
N ALA A 16 -1.32 -18.33 -18.43
CA ALA A 16 -2.52 -17.47 -18.41
C ALA A 16 -3.43 -17.83 -17.24
N GLY A 17 -3.97 -16.81 -16.59
CA GLY A 17 -4.83 -16.97 -15.43
C GLY A 17 -4.13 -17.35 -14.13
N ALA A 18 -2.81 -17.38 -14.07
CA ALA A 18 -2.09 -17.58 -12.82
C ALA A 18 -2.21 -16.34 -11.91
N SER A 19 -2.30 -16.57 -10.59
CA SER A 19 -2.29 -15.53 -9.56
C SER A 19 -1.84 -16.14 -8.23
N ASN A 20 -1.09 -15.35 -7.42
CA ASN A 20 -0.73 -15.72 -6.05
C ASN A 20 -1.75 -15.19 -5.02
N VAL A 21 -2.74 -14.42 -5.46
CA VAL A 21 -3.89 -14.02 -4.64
C VAL A 21 -5.10 -14.84 -5.02
N GLY A 22 -6.01 -14.99 -4.07
CA GLY A 22 -7.26 -15.71 -4.31
C GLY A 22 -8.12 -15.02 -5.37
N PHE A 23 -9.12 -15.76 -5.83
CA PHE A 23 -10.18 -15.22 -6.69
C PHE A 23 -11.46 -15.14 -5.89
N ALA A 24 -12.31 -14.18 -6.24
CA ALA A 24 -13.64 -14.11 -5.69
C ALA A 24 -14.41 -15.41 -5.97
N LEU A 25 -15.17 -15.86 -4.98
CA LEU A 25 -15.97 -17.07 -5.08
C LEU A 25 -17.25 -16.85 -5.90
N SER A 26 -17.73 -15.60 -5.95
CA SER A 26 -18.95 -15.22 -6.65
C SER A 26 -18.81 -13.87 -7.34
N ARG A 27 -19.77 -13.57 -8.23
CA ARG A 27 -19.90 -12.25 -8.86
C ARG A 27 -20.27 -11.18 -7.84
N ASP A 28 -21.11 -11.51 -6.86
CA ASP A 28 -21.53 -10.58 -5.80
C ASP A 28 -20.34 -10.16 -4.93
N GLU A 29 -19.43 -11.09 -4.64
CA GLU A 29 -18.18 -10.72 -3.95
C GLU A 29 -17.33 -9.75 -4.78
N VAL A 30 -17.26 -9.93 -6.10
CA VAL A 30 -16.56 -8.97 -6.97
C VAL A 30 -17.26 -7.62 -6.93
N ALA A 31 -18.59 -7.58 -7.04
CA ALA A 31 -19.37 -6.34 -6.98
C ALA A 31 -19.11 -5.59 -5.67
N THR A 32 -19.23 -6.28 -4.53
CA THR A 32 -18.95 -5.70 -3.20
C THR A 32 -17.53 -5.12 -3.12
N ARG A 33 -16.53 -5.82 -3.66
CA ARG A 33 -15.14 -5.31 -3.67
C ARG A 33 -14.98 -4.07 -4.53
N LEU A 34 -15.63 -4.00 -5.69
CA LEU A 34 -15.60 -2.83 -6.56
C LEU A 34 -16.30 -1.63 -5.89
N ASP A 35 -17.45 -1.87 -5.27
CA ASP A 35 -18.18 -0.86 -4.51
C ASP A 35 -17.34 -0.32 -3.34
N ASN A 36 -16.68 -1.19 -2.59
CA ASN A 36 -15.79 -0.78 -1.49
C ASN A 36 -14.60 0.05 -1.99
N ILE A 37 -13.99 -0.30 -3.13
CA ILE A 37 -12.90 0.49 -3.72
C ILE A 37 -13.42 1.87 -4.12
N TRP A 38 -14.58 1.92 -4.76
CA TRP A 38 -15.18 3.18 -5.20
C TRP A 38 -15.58 4.06 -4.00
N GLN A 39 -16.21 3.46 -3.00
CA GLN A 39 -16.56 4.16 -1.77
C GLN A 39 -15.32 4.71 -1.06
N ALA A 40 -14.27 3.91 -0.92
CA ALA A 40 -13.00 4.38 -0.34
C ALA A 40 -12.42 5.58 -1.11
N HIS A 41 -12.50 5.55 -2.45
CA HIS A 41 -12.09 6.70 -3.27
C HIS A 41 -12.94 7.94 -2.99
N LEU A 42 -14.26 7.82 -2.90
CA LEU A 42 -15.18 8.93 -2.60
C LEU A 42 -14.95 9.51 -1.20
N GLU A 43 -14.55 8.70 -0.24
CA GLU A 43 -14.17 9.10 1.12
C GLU A 43 -12.81 9.80 1.19
N GLY A 44 -12.10 9.95 0.07
CA GLY A 44 -10.79 10.60 0.00
C GLY A 44 -9.60 9.68 0.30
N ASN A 45 -9.83 8.36 0.39
CA ASN A 45 -8.72 7.42 0.47
C ASN A 45 -8.01 7.31 -0.89
N GLU A 46 -6.70 7.18 -0.86
CA GLU A 46 -5.90 7.01 -2.07
C GLU A 46 -5.89 5.53 -2.50
N ILE A 47 -6.29 5.29 -3.73
CA ILE A 47 -6.21 3.98 -4.35
C ILE A 47 -4.88 3.86 -5.09
N ALA A 48 -4.10 2.84 -4.77
CA ALA A 48 -2.79 2.59 -5.37
C ALA A 48 -2.69 1.16 -5.94
N SER A 49 -1.76 0.95 -6.85
CA SER A 49 -1.55 -0.34 -7.49
C SER A 49 -0.63 -1.25 -6.68
N HIS A 50 -0.99 -2.54 -6.61
CA HIS A 50 -0.15 -3.62 -6.07
C HIS A 50 0.14 -4.70 -7.13
N GLY A 51 0.10 -4.33 -8.41
CA GLY A 51 0.16 -5.25 -9.55
C GLY A 51 -1.15 -6.01 -9.77
N CYS A 52 -1.12 -7.02 -10.62
CA CYS A 52 -2.29 -7.84 -10.95
C CYS A 52 -2.32 -9.18 -10.20
N GLY A 53 -1.26 -9.96 -10.32
CA GLY A 53 -1.21 -11.35 -9.91
C GLY A 53 -0.49 -11.58 -8.58
N HIS A 54 0.01 -10.55 -7.95
CA HIS A 54 0.81 -10.60 -6.71
C HIS A 54 2.03 -11.54 -6.84
N PHE A 55 2.81 -11.37 -7.89
CA PHE A 55 4.04 -12.13 -8.11
C PHE A 55 5.28 -11.38 -7.64
N ASP A 56 6.29 -12.14 -7.24
CA ASP A 56 7.63 -11.60 -7.02
C ASP A 56 8.24 -11.18 -8.36
N GLY A 57 8.40 -9.90 -8.54
CA GLY A 57 8.96 -9.28 -9.74
C GLY A 57 10.46 -8.96 -9.66
N THR A 58 11.18 -9.50 -8.68
CA THR A 58 12.62 -9.20 -8.47
C THR A 58 13.46 -9.47 -9.72
N THR A 59 13.13 -10.50 -10.49
CA THR A 59 13.85 -10.90 -11.71
C THR A 59 13.20 -10.39 -12.99
N TRP A 60 12.13 -9.59 -12.89
CA TRP A 60 11.42 -9.10 -14.06
C TRP A 60 12.18 -7.99 -14.78
N SER A 61 12.16 -8.08 -16.10
CA SER A 61 12.67 -7.03 -16.99
C SER A 61 11.74 -5.80 -17.01
N THR A 62 12.21 -4.71 -17.57
CA THR A 62 11.40 -3.51 -17.85
C THR A 62 10.19 -3.85 -18.75
N ALA A 63 10.35 -4.76 -19.71
CA ALA A 63 9.24 -5.21 -20.57
C ALA A 63 8.17 -5.99 -19.79
N ASP A 64 8.58 -6.85 -18.84
CA ASP A 64 7.66 -7.58 -17.96
C ASP A 64 6.88 -6.64 -17.07
N TRP A 65 7.53 -5.69 -16.42
CA TRP A 65 6.87 -4.68 -15.60
C TRP A 65 5.93 -3.78 -16.39
N LYS A 66 6.34 -3.37 -17.61
CA LYS A 66 5.46 -2.59 -18.48
C LYS A 66 4.18 -3.36 -18.82
N LYS A 67 4.31 -4.65 -19.09
CA LYS A 67 3.16 -5.53 -19.31
C LYS A 67 2.27 -5.64 -18.07
N GLU A 68 2.84 -5.90 -16.90
CA GLU A 68 2.09 -6.05 -15.64
C GLU A 68 1.31 -4.78 -15.30
N ILE A 69 1.93 -3.61 -15.39
CA ILE A 69 1.28 -2.32 -15.13
C ILE A 69 0.20 -2.02 -16.18
N GLY A 70 0.44 -2.35 -17.45
CA GLY A 70 -0.57 -2.22 -18.49
C GLY A 70 -1.78 -3.11 -18.28
N GLU A 71 -1.55 -4.37 -17.90
CA GLU A 71 -2.62 -5.33 -17.54
C GLU A 71 -3.40 -4.88 -16.32
N PHE A 72 -2.72 -4.39 -15.27
CA PHE A 72 -3.38 -3.81 -14.12
C PHE A 72 -4.40 -2.74 -14.53
N ARG A 73 -3.96 -1.72 -15.28
CA ARG A 73 -4.83 -0.62 -15.72
C ARG A 73 -6.00 -1.11 -16.57
N ARG A 74 -5.72 -1.99 -17.53
CA ARG A 74 -6.75 -2.56 -18.41
C ARG A 74 -7.80 -3.35 -17.61
N ILE A 75 -7.35 -4.22 -16.71
CA ILE A 75 -8.25 -5.09 -15.94
C ILE A 75 -9.09 -4.28 -14.95
N VAL A 76 -8.52 -3.30 -14.28
CA VAL A 76 -9.26 -2.45 -13.36
C VAL A 76 -10.25 -1.56 -14.13
N ALA A 77 -9.85 -0.95 -15.24
CA ALA A 77 -10.73 -0.14 -16.07
C ALA A 77 -11.94 -0.92 -16.61
N ASP A 78 -11.74 -2.19 -16.94
CA ASP A 78 -12.78 -3.07 -17.47
C ASP A 78 -13.44 -3.98 -16.41
N ALA A 79 -13.22 -3.71 -15.12
CA ALA A 79 -13.62 -4.63 -14.06
C ALA A 79 -15.12 -4.93 -14.03
N TYR A 80 -15.96 -3.92 -14.17
CA TYR A 80 -17.42 -4.08 -14.25
C TYR A 80 -17.81 -4.92 -15.47
N ARG A 81 -17.30 -4.56 -16.64
CA ARG A 81 -17.59 -5.26 -17.91
C ARG A 81 -17.10 -6.72 -17.86
N ASN A 82 -15.88 -6.95 -17.42
CA ASN A 82 -15.29 -8.29 -17.37
C ASN A 82 -16.01 -9.26 -16.44
N ASN A 83 -16.76 -8.74 -15.48
CA ASN A 83 -17.53 -9.56 -14.53
C ASN A 83 -19.04 -9.49 -14.79
N GLY A 84 -19.49 -8.79 -15.84
CA GLY A 84 -20.92 -8.64 -16.15
C GLY A 84 -21.68 -7.93 -15.04
N ILE A 85 -21.04 -6.97 -14.34
CA ILE A 85 -21.63 -6.17 -13.28
C ILE A 85 -22.11 -4.87 -13.90
N GLY A 86 -23.39 -4.55 -13.70
CA GLY A 86 -23.95 -3.27 -14.10
C GLY A 86 -23.61 -2.14 -13.13
N GLY A 87 -23.96 -0.89 -13.50
CA GLY A 87 -23.81 0.25 -12.60
C GLY A 87 -22.36 0.72 -12.41
N GLU A 88 -21.51 0.58 -13.45
CA GLU A 88 -20.17 1.19 -13.41
C GLU A 88 -20.29 2.69 -13.08
N PRO A 89 -19.65 3.17 -12.00
CA PRO A 89 -19.73 4.58 -11.62
C PRO A 89 -19.10 5.49 -12.66
N GLU A 90 -19.69 6.68 -12.84
CA GLU A 90 -19.05 7.74 -13.62
C GLU A 90 -17.69 8.07 -12.99
N GLY A 91 -16.62 8.12 -13.81
CA GLY A 91 -15.26 8.35 -13.34
C GLY A 91 -14.45 7.10 -13.01
N TRP A 92 -15.07 5.91 -12.88
CA TRP A 92 -14.32 4.68 -12.60
C TRP A 92 -13.16 4.43 -13.57
N ARG A 93 -13.42 4.57 -14.87
CA ARG A 93 -12.37 4.37 -15.89
C ARG A 93 -11.28 5.42 -15.82
N ALA A 94 -11.63 6.67 -15.50
CA ALA A 94 -10.64 7.74 -15.30
C ALA A 94 -9.76 7.43 -14.09
N LEU A 95 -10.35 7.01 -12.97
CA LEU A 95 -9.60 6.54 -11.81
C LEU A 95 -8.64 5.41 -12.19
N ALA A 96 -9.13 4.36 -12.85
CA ALA A 96 -8.34 3.18 -13.19
C ALA A 96 -7.19 3.47 -14.15
N LEU A 97 -7.40 4.33 -15.15
CA LEU A 97 -6.42 4.59 -16.22
C LEU A 97 -5.40 5.67 -15.85
N THR A 98 -5.81 6.69 -15.11
CA THR A 98 -4.99 7.88 -14.83
C THR A 98 -4.98 8.32 -13.36
N GLY A 99 -5.99 8.00 -12.57
CA GLY A 99 -6.08 8.38 -11.16
C GLY A 99 -5.20 7.54 -10.24
N ILE A 100 -5.02 6.25 -10.55
CA ILE A 100 -4.15 5.37 -9.77
C ILE A 100 -2.70 5.59 -10.19
N ASN A 101 -1.97 6.38 -9.40
CA ASN A 101 -0.59 6.77 -9.69
C ASN A 101 0.40 6.53 -8.53
N GLY A 102 -0.01 5.73 -7.55
CA GLY A 102 0.82 5.15 -6.50
C GLY A 102 1.05 3.65 -6.73
N PHE A 103 2.20 3.14 -6.31
CA PHE A 103 2.57 1.74 -6.49
C PHE A 103 3.27 1.15 -5.27
N ARG A 104 2.96 -0.09 -4.95
CA ARG A 104 3.77 -0.95 -4.08
C ARG A 104 3.99 -2.29 -4.78
N ALA A 105 5.25 -2.73 -4.87
CA ALA A 105 5.54 -4.04 -5.45
C ALA A 105 5.11 -5.16 -4.48
N PRO A 106 4.49 -6.25 -4.98
CA PRO A 106 4.34 -7.47 -4.20
C PRO A 106 5.68 -7.92 -3.63
N TYR A 107 5.67 -8.45 -2.42
CA TYR A 107 6.88 -8.86 -1.66
C TYR A 107 7.91 -7.74 -1.44
N LEU A 108 7.56 -6.47 -1.68
CA LEU A 108 8.49 -5.33 -1.72
C LEU A 108 9.60 -5.52 -2.76
N ALA A 109 9.38 -6.38 -3.73
CA ALA A 109 10.34 -6.76 -4.78
C ALA A 109 10.47 -5.67 -5.85
N ALA A 110 11.08 -4.55 -5.49
CA ALA A 110 11.28 -3.40 -6.36
C ALA A 110 12.76 -3.21 -6.71
N GLY A 111 13.03 -2.94 -7.98
CA GLY A 111 14.35 -2.63 -8.50
C GLY A 111 14.29 -1.58 -9.60
N LYS A 112 15.42 -1.30 -10.23
CA LYS A 112 15.49 -0.31 -11.31
C LYS A 112 14.48 -0.57 -12.45
N PRO A 113 14.22 -1.81 -12.92
CA PRO A 113 13.26 -2.03 -14.02
C PRO A 113 11.85 -1.52 -13.72
N VAL A 114 11.31 -1.78 -12.50
CA VAL A 114 9.98 -1.28 -12.14
C VAL A 114 9.98 0.25 -12.00
N GLN A 115 11.03 0.84 -11.43
CA GLN A 115 11.12 2.30 -11.29
C GLN A 115 11.09 2.99 -12.65
N ASP A 116 11.82 2.45 -13.65
CA ASP A 116 11.85 3.00 -15.01
C ASP A 116 10.44 2.95 -15.64
N VAL A 117 9.70 1.85 -15.44
CA VAL A 117 8.31 1.74 -15.94
C VAL A 117 7.38 2.69 -15.22
N LEU A 118 7.46 2.80 -13.89
CA LEU A 118 6.61 3.70 -13.13
C LEU A 118 6.79 5.15 -13.55
N LYS A 119 8.04 5.60 -13.77
CA LYS A 119 8.34 6.93 -14.32
C LYS A 119 7.73 7.13 -15.70
N ALA A 120 7.94 6.17 -16.59
CA ALA A 120 7.46 6.23 -17.98
C ALA A 120 5.94 6.18 -18.11
N THR A 121 5.25 5.65 -17.11
CA THR A 121 3.78 5.48 -17.11
C THR A 121 3.05 6.44 -16.18
N GLY A 122 3.72 7.48 -15.65
CA GLY A 122 3.10 8.58 -14.92
C GLY A 122 2.76 8.28 -13.47
N PHE A 123 3.39 7.27 -12.86
CA PHE A 123 3.29 7.09 -11.41
C PHE A 123 4.06 8.18 -10.68
N ARG A 124 3.50 8.65 -9.57
CA ARG A 124 4.08 9.70 -8.74
C ARG A 124 5.01 9.14 -7.66
N TYR A 125 4.68 7.94 -7.16
CA TYR A 125 5.47 7.30 -6.12
C TYR A 125 5.44 5.78 -6.19
N GLN A 126 6.42 5.19 -5.55
CA GLN A 126 6.45 3.80 -5.16
C GLN A 126 6.76 3.68 -3.65
N ALA A 127 6.20 2.67 -2.97
CA ALA A 127 6.33 2.44 -1.54
C ALA A 127 6.76 0.99 -1.26
N SER A 128 7.87 0.57 -1.88
CA SER A 128 8.32 -0.83 -1.91
C SER A 128 9.65 -1.07 -1.21
N SER A 129 10.24 -0.07 -0.56
CA SER A 129 11.49 -0.24 0.18
C SER A 129 11.27 -0.39 1.69
N VAL A 130 12.30 -0.81 2.39
CA VAL A 130 12.37 -0.85 3.85
C VAL A 130 13.52 0.04 4.30
N THR A 131 13.29 0.88 5.31
CA THR A 131 14.26 1.82 5.86
C THR A 131 14.60 1.50 7.32
N ARG A 132 15.76 1.94 7.79
CA ARG A 132 16.18 1.67 9.17
C ARG A 132 15.32 2.36 10.23
N GLY A 133 14.57 3.37 9.84
CA GLY A 133 13.64 4.14 10.64
C GLY A 133 12.80 5.02 9.73
N PRO A 134 11.92 5.88 10.26
CA PRO A 134 11.21 6.87 9.46
C PRO A 134 12.17 7.75 8.68
N GLU A 135 11.95 7.88 7.38
CA GLU A 135 12.76 8.66 6.45
C GLU A 135 11.85 9.47 5.51
N LEU A 136 12.34 10.59 5.02
CA LEU A 136 11.68 11.35 3.96
C LEU A 136 11.77 10.56 2.65
N PRO A 137 10.79 10.72 1.74
CA PRO A 137 10.83 10.05 0.45
C PRO A 137 12.06 10.51 -0.36
N GLN A 138 12.72 9.54 -1.00
CA GLN A 138 13.81 9.85 -1.93
C GLN A 138 13.21 10.17 -3.30
N MET A 139 13.56 11.35 -3.84
CA MET A 139 13.14 11.76 -5.17
C MET A 139 14.14 11.32 -6.22
N THR A 140 13.69 10.62 -7.24
CA THR A 140 14.47 10.28 -8.43
C THR A 140 13.69 10.73 -9.66
N ASP A 141 14.10 11.83 -10.27
CA ASP A 141 13.34 12.55 -11.27
C ASP A 141 11.94 12.94 -10.70
N ARG A 142 10.87 12.39 -11.29
CA ARG A 142 9.48 12.65 -10.88
C ARG A 142 8.88 11.56 -9.98
N LEU A 143 9.65 10.53 -9.63
CA LEU A 143 9.18 9.41 -8.83
C LEU A 143 9.70 9.54 -7.39
N ALA A 144 8.78 9.61 -6.44
CA ALA A 144 9.10 9.52 -5.03
C ALA A 144 9.20 8.05 -4.59
N SER A 145 10.20 7.72 -3.79
CA SER A 145 10.38 6.39 -3.19
C SER A 145 10.19 6.49 -1.69
N PHE A 146 9.13 5.86 -1.19
CA PHE A 146 8.84 5.73 0.23
C PHE A 146 9.29 4.37 0.74
N GLY A 147 9.75 4.32 2.00
CA GLY A 147 10.14 3.06 2.64
C GLY A 147 9.37 2.82 3.93
N LEU A 148 8.95 1.57 4.14
CA LEU A 148 8.42 1.13 5.43
C LEU A 148 9.54 1.13 6.46
N PRO A 149 9.40 1.84 7.59
CA PRO A 149 10.44 1.91 8.59
C PRO A 149 10.54 0.64 9.41
N LEU A 150 11.74 0.34 9.90
CA LEU A 150 11.91 -0.54 11.03
C LEU A 150 11.51 0.21 12.31
N VAL A 151 10.71 -0.43 13.14
CA VAL A 151 10.28 0.07 14.46
C VAL A 151 10.73 -0.88 15.56
N PRO A 152 11.07 -0.38 16.75
CA PRO A 152 11.46 -1.21 17.88
C PRO A 152 10.25 -1.99 18.42
N GLU A 153 10.40 -3.30 18.64
CA GLU A 153 9.34 -4.17 19.12
C GLU A 153 9.80 -5.07 20.27
N GLY A 154 8.89 -5.32 21.19
CA GLY A 154 9.10 -6.20 22.33
C GLY A 154 10.04 -5.66 23.41
N PRO A 155 10.30 -6.43 24.48
CA PRO A 155 11.15 -5.99 25.60
C PRO A 155 12.59 -5.67 25.19
N SER A 156 13.12 -6.40 24.23
CA SER A 156 14.50 -6.21 23.70
C SER A 156 14.60 -5.17 22.59
N GLN A 157 13.52 -4.48 22.28
CA GLN A 157 13.48 -3.42 21.25
C GLN A 157 14.03 -3.86 19.87
N ARG A 158 13.84 -5.13 19.51
CA ARG A 158 14.37 -5.67 18.24
C ARG A 158 13.65 -5.06 17.06
N PRO A 159 14.36 -4.52 16.06
CA PRO A 159 13.72 -3.92 14.90
C PRO A 159 12.80 -4.89 14.15
N VAL A 160 11.65 -4.43 13.74
CA VAL A 160 10.70 -5.13 12.85
C VAL A 160 10.14 -4.13 11.84
N VAL A 161 9.86 -4.57 10.62
CA VAL A 161 9.17 -3.70 9.66
C VAL A 161 7.82 -3.29 10.22
N ALA A 162 7.50 -2.00 10.12
CA ALA A 162 6.23 -1.43 10.60
C ALA A 162 5.04 -1.92 9.75
N MET A 163 4.83 -3.22 9.74
CA MET A 163 3.82 -3.91 8.94
C MET A 163 3.18 -5.04 9.75
N ASP A 164 1.88 -5.17 9.65
CA ASP A 164 1.09 -6.18 10.36
C ASP A 164 1.61 -7.62 10.15
N TYR A 165 1.90 -8.00 8.90
CA TYR A 165 2.43 -9.33 8.59
C TYR A 165 3.79 -9.60 9.25
N ASN A 166 4.68 -8.60 9.30
CA ASN A 166 5.97 -8.75 9.97
C ASN A 166 5.82 -8.90 11.49
N LEU A 167 4.84 -8.23 12.08
CA LEU A 167 4.47 -8.44 13.49
C LEU A 167 3.83 -9.82 13.70
N TYR A 168 2.96 -10.27 12.79
CA TYR A 168 2.37 -11.61 12.84
C TYR A 168 3.44 -12.70 12.82
N VAL A 169 4.41 -12.60 11.92
CA VAL A 169 5.57 -13.52 11.90
C VAL A 169 6.36 -13.42 13.21
N ARG A 170 6.60 -12.22 13.73
CA ARG A 170 7.36 -11.98 14.95
C ARG A 170 6.64 -12.52 16.19
N HIS A 171 5.35 -12.34 16.29
CA HIS A 171 4.56 -12.68 17.48
C HIS A 171 4.18 -14.15 17.54
N SER A 172 3.81 -14.75 16.40
CA SER A 172 3.24 -16.10 16.35
C SER A 172 3.82 -17.00 15.26
N LYS A 173 4.94 -16.60 14.62
CA LYS A 173 5.57 -17.35 13.51
C LYS A 173 4.60 -17.58 12.33
N ALA A 174 3.74 -16.60 12.07
CA ALA A 174 2.67 -16.67 11.06
C ALA A 174 1.69 -17.84 11.30
N VAL A 175 1.44 -18.20 12.54
CA VAL A 175 0.41 -19.17 12.96
C VAL A 175 -0.65 -18.43 13.77
N GLU A 176 -1.92 -18.67 13.45
CA GLU A 176 -3.02 -18.06 14.18
C GLU A 176 -3.02 -18.48 15.67
N ALA A 177 -3.11 -17.48 16.54
CA ALA A 177 -3.13 -17.63 17.99
C ALA A 177 -4.14 -16.64 18.60
N PRO A 178 -5.44 -16.77 18.28
CA PRO A 178 -6.47 -15.81 18.70
C PRO A 178 -6.56 -15.62 20.23
N GLN A 179 -6.23 -16.65 21.00
CA GLN A 179 -6.18 -16.58 22.47
C GLN A 179 -5.11 -15.59 23.01
N LYS A 180 -4.17 -15.16 22.16
CA LYS A 180 -3.14 -14.15 22.47
C LYS A 180 -3.39 -12.80 21.79
N ALA A 181 -4.54 -12.61 21.16
CA ALA A 181 -4.83 -11.41 20.39
C ALA A 181 -4.62 -10.12 21.19
N ALA A 182 -5.07 -10.07 22.44
CA ALA A 182 -4.89 -8.89 23.29
C ALA A 182 -3.40 -8.59 23.60
N GLU A 183 -2.58 -9.63 23.80
CA GLU A 183 -1.11 -9.46 23.96
C GLU A 183 -0.50 -8.88 22.69
N PHE A 184 -0.84 -9.43 21.52
CA PHE A 184 -0.28 -9.01 20.25
C PHE A 184 -0.73 -7.60 19.85
N GLU A 185 -1.99 -7.25 20.12
CA GLU A 185 -2.51 -5.89 19.99
C GLU A 185 -1.70 -4.88 20.83
N ALA A 186 -1.53 -5.17 22.12
CA ALA A 186 -0.78 -4.29 23.02
C ALA A 186 0.68 -4.12 22.57
N ARG A 187 1.33 -5.17 22.09
CA ARG A 187 2.71 -5.14 21.60
C ARG A 187 2.82 -4.33 20.30
N ALA A 188 1.92 -4.57 19.34
CA ALA A 188 1.89 -3.84 18.08
C ALA A 188 1.63 -2.34 18.31
N TYR A 189 0.61 -2.02 19.13
CA TYR A 189 0.31 -0.64 19.51
C TYR A 189 1.54 0.03 20.14
N LYS A 190 2.19 -0.63 21.10
CA LYS A 190 3.36 -0.08 21.79
C LYS A 190 4.51 0.20 20.80
N ALA A 191 4.77 -0.70 19.84
CA ALA A 191 5.79 -0.51 18.83
C ALA A 191 5.51 0.72 17.94
N PHE A 192 4.30 0.83 17.41
CA PHE A 192 3.89 1.96 16.59
C PHE A 192 3.84 3.26 17.38
N ARG A 193 3.30 3.23 18.60
CA ARG A 193 3.22 4.42 19.46
C ARG A 193 4.60 4.94 19.85
N THR A 194 5.53 4.07 20.21
CA THR A 194 6.92 4.46 20.51
C THR A 194 7.59 5.11 19.31
N ALA A 195 7.40 4.56 18.10
CA ALA A 195 7.94 5.13 16.88
C ALA A 195 7.31 6.52 16.58
N PHE A 196 6.00 6.66 16.76
CA PHE A 196 5.30 7.94 16.63
C PHE A 196 5.81 8.97 17.64
N ASP A 197 5.85 8.64 18.92
CA ASP A 197 6.24 9.58 19.99
C ASP A 197 7.67 10.10 19.76
N LYS A 198 8.58 9.23 19.29
CA LYS A 198 9.93 9.64 18.94
C LYS A 198 9.95 10.70 17.81
N GLN A 199 9.12 10.51 16.77
CA GLN A 199 9.03 11.49 15.69
C GLN A 199 8.28 12.76 16.12
N TYR A 200 7.24 12.60 16.91
CA TYR A 200 6.46 13.73 17.43
C TYR A 200 7.28 14.65 18.33
N ALA A 201 8.13 14.10 19.17
CA ALA A 201 9.04 14.87 20.04
C ALA A 201 10.31 15.40 19.34
N GLY A 202 10.66 14.86 18.17
CA GLY A 202 11.93 15.12 17.53
C GLY A 202 11.83 15.55 16.07
N GLY A 203 12.29 14.72 15.15
CA GLY A 203 12.49 15.07 13.74
C GLY A 203 11.24 15.32 12.90
N ARG A 204 10.03 14.97 13.40
CA ARG A 204 8.76 15.13 12.67
C ARG A 204 8.74 14.46 11.30
N ILE A 205 9.53 13.39 11.14
CA ILE A 205 9.56 12.61 9.93
C ILE A 205 8.30 11.74 9.87
N PRO A 206 7.58 11.67 8.74
CA PRO A 206 6.36 10.88 8.63
C PRO A 206 6.59 9.41 8.99
N LEU A 207 5.70 8.88 9.83
CA LEU A 207 5.66 7.44 10.15
C LEU A 207 4.73 6.74 9.15
N GLN A 208 5.27 5.76 8.45
CA GLN A 208 4.52 4.93 7.50
C GLN A 208 4.25 3.57 8.14
N LEU A 209 3.04 3.06 7.98
CA LEU A 209 2.64 1.74 8.46
C LEU A 209 2.08 0.93 7.28
N GLY A 210 2.32 -0.37 7.27
CA GLY A 210 1.79 -1.29 6.27
C GLY A 210 0.77 -2.26 6.87
N PHE A 211 -0.36 -2.45 6.18
CA PHE A 211 -1.41 -3.37 6.61
C PHE A 211 -1.96 -4.16 5.43
N HIS A 212 -2.40 -5.38 5.71
CA HIS A 212 -3.11 -6.23 4.77
C HIS A 212 -4.59 -6.32 5.17
N PHE A 213 -5.48 -6.50 4.22
CA PHE A 213 -6.91 -6.69 4.48
C PHE A 213 -7.20 -8.13 4.96
N VAL A 214 -6.52 -8.51 6.06
CA VAL A 214 -6.62 -9.83 6.70
C VAL A 214 -6.62 -9.65 8.21
N LEU A 215 -7.50 -10.36 8.91
CA LEU A 215 -7.65 -10.29 10.36
C LEU A 215 -6.73 -11.29 11.09
N MET A 216 -5.42 -11.20 10.86
CA MET A 216 -4.44 -12.06 11.52
C MET A 216 -4.53 -11.94 13.05
N ASN A 217 -4.45 -13.08 13.74
CA ASN A 217 -4.58 -13.19 15.18
C ASN A 217 -5.85 -12.45 15.68
N ASP A 218 -6.99 -12.81 15.12
CA ASP A 218 -8.28 -12.21 15.46
C ASP A 218 -8.29 -10.68 15.35
N GLY A 219 -7.66 -10.12 14.34
CA GLY A 219 -7.66 -8.67 14.08
C GLY A 219 -6.82 -7.83 15.05
N ALA A 220 -5.94 -8.44 15.85
CA ALA A 220 -5.10 -7.76 16.84
C ALA A 220 -4.34 -6.54 16.28
N TYR A 221 -3.81 -6.66 15.06
CA TYR A 221 -3.01 -5.59 14.43
C TYR A 221 -3.88 -4.43 13.94
N TRP A 222 -5.08 -4.74 13.44
CA TRP A 222 -6.04 -3.71 13.03
C TRP A 222 -6.54 -2.91 14.23
N ARG A 223 -6.88 -3.57 15.35
CA ARG A 223 -7.26 -2.85 16.58
C ARG A 223 -6.11 -1.99 17.12
N ALA A 224 -4.87 -2.47 17.01
CA ALA A 224 -3.70 -1.65 17.36
C ALA A 224 -3.58 -0.39 16.48
N LEU A 225 -3.86 -0.51 15.17
CA LEU A 225 -3.90 0.63 14.24
C LEU A 225 -5.03 1.60 14.60
N GLU A 226 -6.26 1.11 14.75
CA GLU A 226 -7.43 1.92 15.09
C GLU A 226 -7.19 2.74 16.37
N ARG A 227 -6.66 2.08 17.39
CA ARG A 227 -6.29 2.76 18.62
C ARG A 227 -5.22 3.82 18.40
N LEU A 228 -4.17 3.51 17.65
CA LEU A 228 -3.11 4.47 17.35
C LEU A 228 -3.68 5.70 16.64
N VAL A 229 -4.39 5.50 15.52
CA VAL A 229 -4.86 6.63 14.70
C VAL A 229 -5.88 7.48 15.43
N SER A 230 -6.77 6.89 16.23
CA SER A 230 -7.73 7.64 17.05
C SER A 230 -7.04 8.56 18.07
N GLU A 231 -5.89 8.15 18.60
CA GLU A 231 -5.13 8.94 19.57
C GLU A 231 -4.21 9.97 18.91
N VAL A 232 -3.57 9.63 17.79
CA VAL A 232 -2.50 10.48 17.24
C VAL A 232 -3.00 11.46 16.18
N CYS A 233 -4.03 11.11 15.40
CA CYS A 233 -4.55 11.98 14.35
C CYS A 233 -5.33 13.18 14.89
N THR A 234 -5.66 13.19 16.18
CA THR A 234 -6.31 14.30 16.88
C THR A 234 -5.33 15.24 17.58
N LYS A 235 -4.03 14.91 17.58
CA LYS A 235 -3.01 15.74 18.24
C LYS A 235 -2.74 17.03 17.46
N PRO A 236 -2.38 18.12 18.15
CA PRO A 236 -1.91 19.33 17.49
C PRO A 236 -0.72 19.04 16.58
N ASP A 237 -0.71 19.68 15.41
CA ASP A 237 0.38 19.56 14.41
C ASP A 237 0.63 18.13 13.88
N VAL A 238 -0.36 17.26 14.01
CA VAL A 238 -0.37 15.92 13.40
C VAL A 238 -1.38 15.87 12.27
N LYS A 239 -0.94 15.41 11.11
CA LYS A 239 -1.80 15.15 9.97
C LYS A 239 -1.68 13.69 9.55
N CYS A 240 -2.78 12.95 9.66
CA CYS A 240 -2.92 11.65 9.03
C CYS A 240 -3.33 11.88 7.58
N THR A 241 -2.55 11.35 6.64
CA THR A 241 -2.70 11.69 5.22
C THR A 241 -2.25 10.55 4.33
N THR A 242 -2.54 10.65 3.04
CA THR A 242 -2.10 9.72 2.00
C THR A 242 -0.71 10.08 1.47
N TYR A 243 -0.06 9.15 0.76
CA TYR A 243 1.23 9.42 0.12
C TYR A 243 1.13 10.54 -0.93
N GLY A 244 0.08 10.51 -1.76
CA GLY A 244 -0.15 11.53 -2.78
C GLY A 244 -0.34 12.91 -2.19
N ALA A 245 -1.18 13.06 -1.18
CA ALA A 245 -1.42 14.33 -0.51
C ALA A 245 -0.17 14.84 0.24
N TYR A 246 0.64 13.94 0.78
CA TYR A 246 1.92 14.33 1.38
C TYR A 246 2.91 14.86 0.33
N LEU A 247 2.98 14.23 -0.84
CA LEU A 247 3.80 14.74 -1.95
C LEU A 247 3.36 16.13 -2.43
N ASP A 248 2.05 16.36 -2.51
CA ASP A 248 1.52 17.70 -2.86
C ASP A 248 1.95 18.76 -1.83
N GLN A 249 1.94 18.40 -0.55
CA GLN A 249 2.40 19.29 0.51
C GLN A 249 3.91 19.59 0.39
N LEU A 250 4.75 18.61 0.08
CA LEU A 250 6.19 18.82 -0.10
C LEU A 250 6.49 19.74 -1.30
N GLN A 251 5.77 19.60 -2.40
CA GLN A 251 5.94 20.44 -3.58
C GLN A 251 5.54 21.89 -3.29
N ASN A 252 4.43 22.10 -2.58
CA ASN A 252 3.96 23.44 -2.23
C ASN A 252 4.91 24.18 -1.27
N THR A 253 5.52 23.48 -0.32
CA THR A 253 6.51 24.05 0.59
C THR A 253 7.83 24.37 -0.11
N GLY A 254 8.26 23.54 -1.06
CA GLY A 254 9.46 23.79 -1.87
C GLY A 254 9.32 25.01 -2.79
N SER A 255 8.15 25.24 -3.35
CA SER A 255 7.87 26.40 -4.21
C SER A 255 7.86 27.72 -3.45
N ASN A 256 7.37 27.74 -2.20
CA ASN A 256 7.35 28.95 -1.36
C ASN A 256 8.73 29.37 -0.87
N THR A 257 9.66 28.43 -0.70
CA THR A 257 11.05 28.76 -0.30
C THR A 257 11.89 29.31 -1.46
N ALA A 258 11.52 29.00 -2.70
CA ALA A 258 12.18 29.54 -3.90
C ALA A 258 11.77 31.00 -4.18
N HIS A 259 10.53 31.39 -3.88
CA HIS A 259 10.01 32.75 -4.09
C HIS A 259 10.51 33.78 -3.05
N ASN A 260 10.93 33.35 -1.86
CA ASN A 260 11.44 34.24 -0.81
C ASN A 260 12.96 34.43 -0.88
N ARG A 261 13.64 33.96 -1.91
CA ARG A 261 15.08 34.13 -2.14
C ARG A 261 15.43 34.91 -3.41
N SER A 262 14.43 35.52 -4.05
CA SER A 262 14.62 36.42 -5.21
C SER A 262 14.43 37.88 -4.85
#